data_0203a457150b336ee29b7f53d5fa8ebf
#
_entry.id   0203a457150b336ee29b7f53d5fa8ebf
#
_cell.length_a   1.000
_cell.length_b   1.000
_cell.length_c   1.000
_cell.angle_alpha   90.00
_cell.angle_beta   90.00
_cell.angle_gamma   90.00
#
_symmetry.space_group_name_H-M   'P 1'
#
loop_
_entity.id
_entity.type
_entity.pdbx_description
1 polymer ?
#
loop_
_entity_poly.entity_id
_entity_poly.type
_entity_poly.pdbx_seq_one_letter_code
_entity_poly.pdbx_strand_id
1 'polypeptide(L)'
;VNKAKYIFNTMAQTRVSLDVQSYSIMINGFCKSKMVDEALNLFEEMRRKNLVPNTVTYNTLFDGLSKSKRISRALELLVEMHDRGQAADVVTYNSLLDGMFKNQQPNKAFMLFNQMKECAIDPNIHTYNILIDGLCKGGRLIDAKEIFQDLSFKGYRPNVRTYNIIINGLCKEGLFEEALALLSKMEGNGCLPDAVTFETIIHALFEKDENDMAEKLLREMMGKYQSTVLYV
;
A
#
# COMPACT_ATOMS: atom_id res chain seq x y z
N VAL A 1 15.29 17.58 7.69
CA VAL A 1 15.31 18.11 6.32
C VAL A 1 16.21 19.33 6.20
N ASN A 2 16.10 20.35 7.04
CA ASN A 2 16.89 21.60 6.92
C ASN A 2 18.40 21.37 6.93
N LYS A 3 18.92 20.51 7.83
CA LYS A 3 20.34 20.17 7.89
C LYS A 3 20.80 19.41 6.64
N ALA A 4 19.97 18.47 6.13
CA ALA A 4 20.28 17.75 4.90
C ALA A 4 20.26 18.67 3.67
N LYS A 5 19.28 19.59 3.58
CA LYS A 5 19.20 20.62 2.54
C LYS A 5 20.44 21.52 2.55
N TYR A 6 20.88 21.94 3.75
CA TYR A 6 22.11 22.75 3.88
C TYR A 6 23.34 22.00 3.36
N ILE A 7 23.52 20.74 3.78
CA ILE A 7 24.65 19.90 3.31
C ILE A 7 24.59 19.70 1.80
N PHE A 8 23.41 19.36 1.26
CA PHE A 8 23.22 19.18 -0.17
C PHE A 8 23.58 20.45 -0.97
N ASN A 9 23.10 21.60 -0.52
CA ASN A 9 23.42 22.89 -1.17
C ASN A 9 24.92 23.22 -1.06
N THR A 10 25.56 22.91 0.07
CA THR A 10 27.00 23.09 0.25
C THR A 10 27.78 22.19 -0.71
N MET A 11 27.37 20.93 -0.86
CA MET A 11 27.96 19.99 -1.82
C MET A 11 27.77 20.50 -3.27
N ALA A 12 26.61 21.05 -3.60
CA ALA A 12 26.32 21.62 -4.92
C ALA A 12 27.20 22.88 -5.24
N GLN A 13 27.64 23.62 -4.21
CA GLN A 13 28.52 24.80 -4.34
C GLN A 13 30.00 24.42 -4.34
N THR A 14 30.33 23.23 -3.87
CA THR A 14 31.70 22.69 -3.90
C THR A 14 31.90 21.87 -5.19
N ARG A 15 33.13 21.48 -5.48
CA ARG A 15 33.45 20.65 -6.68
C ARG A 15 33.01 19.18 -6.52
N VAL A 16 32.14 18.88 -5.54
CA VAL A 16 31.57 17.53 -5.35
C VAL A 16 30.44 17.35 -6.35
N SER A 17 30.60 16.39 -7.26
CA SER A 17 29.55 16.05 -8.22
C SER A 17 28.41 15.34 -7.51
N LEU A 18 27.22 15.96 -7.52
CA LEU A 18 25.99 15.31 -7.08
C LEU A 18 25.51 14.35 -8.18
N ASP A 19 25.27 13.12 -7.83
CA ASP A 19 24.78 12.07 -8.71
C ASP A 19 23.26 11.81 -8.56
N VAL A 20 22.73 10.91 -9.38
CA VAL A 20 21.32 10.48 -9.34
C VAL A 20 20.89 10.04 -7.94
N GLN A 21 21.78 9.36 -7.20
CA GLN A 21 21.48 8.85 -5.87
C GLN A 21 21.35 9.99 -4.85
N SER A 22 22.24 10.98 -4.91
CA SER A 22 22.20 12.18 -4.05
C SER A 22 20.87 12.93 -4.21
N TYR A 23 20.44 13.14 -5.48
CA TYR A 23 19.16 13.77 -5.78
C TYR A 23 17.98 12.91 -5.28
N SER A 24 18.00 11.61 -5.53
CA SER A 24 16.90 10.69 -5.11
C SER A 24 16.75 10.64 -3.60
N ILE A 25 17.83 10.67 -2.83
CA ILE A 25 17.81 10.73 -1.36
C ILE A 25 17.13 12.01 -0.88
N MET A 26 17.50 13.16 -1.49
CA MET A 26 16.92 14.45 -1.10
C MET A 26 15.44 14.56 -1.49
N ILE A 27 15.07 14.10 -2.69
CA ILE A 27 13.67 14.01 -3.14
C ILE A 27 12.87 13.18 -2.17
N ASN A 28 13.38 12.02 -1.74
CA ASN A 28 12.72 11.17 -0.73
C ASN A 28 12.56 11.90 0.62
N GLY A 29 13.59 12.60 1.06
CA GLY A 29 13.55 13.42 2.29
C GLY A 29 12.45 14.48 2.22
N PHE A 30 12.32 15.20 1.11
CA PHE A 30 11.27 16.20 0.90
C PHE A 30 9.88 15.57 0.84
N CYS A 31 9.69 14.47 0.10
CA CYS A 31 8.42 13.76 0.03
C CYS A 31 7.96 13.28 1.42
N LYS A 32 8.85 12.66 2.20
CA LYS A 32 8.54 12.22 3.59
C LYS A 32 8.19 13.38 4.53
N SER A 33 8.72 14.57 4.25
CA SER A 33 8.44 15.78 5.04
C SER A 33 7.25 16.58 4.50
N LYS A 34 6.49 16.04 3.56
CA LYS A 34 5.34 16.67 2.89
C LYS A 34 5.70 17.95 2.12
N MET A 35 6.96 18.11 1.74
CA MET A 35 7.49 19.24 0.97
C MET A 35 7.59 18.82 -0.51
N VAL A 36 6.44 18.53 -1.13
CA VAL A 36 6.40 17.91 -2.46
C VAL A 36 6.80 18.89 -3.57
N ASP A 37 6.55 20.19 -3.38
CA ASP A 37 6.97 21.19 -4.37
C ASP A 37 8.49 21.32 -4.45
N GLU A 38 9.18 21.25 -3.31
CA GLU A 38 10.64 21.19 -3.25
C GLU A 38 11.19 19.91 -3.87
N ALA A 39 10.49 18.78 -3.65
CA ALA A 39 10.86 17.52 -4.28
C ALA A 39 10.76 17.60 -5.82
N LEU A 40 9.69 18.19 -6.34
CA LEU A 40 9.50 18.41 -7.79
C LEU A 40 10.54 19.39 -8.35
N ASN A 41 10.82 20.49 -7.65
CA ASN A 41 11.84 21.46 -8.07
C ASN A 41 13.21 20.79 -8.17
N LEU A 42 13.54 19.93 -7.20
CA LEU A 42 14.81 19.21 -7.20
C LEU A 42 14.88 18.15 -8.31
N PHE A 43 13.75 17.50 -8.61
CA PHE A 43 13.62 16.59 -9.73
C PHE A 43 13.85 17.30 -11.08
N GLU A 44 13.28 18.49 -11.27
CA GLU A 44 13.53 19.29 -12.46
C GLU A 44 14.97 19.81 -12.54
N GLU A 45 15.59 20.15 -11.41
CA GLU A 45 17.00 20.52 -11.36
C GLU A 45 17.90 19.35 -11.79
N MET A 46 17.64 18.14 -11.27
CA MET A 46 18.31 16.90 -11.64
C MET A 46 18.28 16.71 -13.17
N ARG A 47 17.11 16.89 -13.77
CA ARG A 47 16.91 16.77 -15.22
C ARG A 47 17.67 17.82 -16.01
N ARG A 48 17.66 19.09 -15.56
CA ARG A 48 18.42 20.17 -16.21
C ARG A 48 19.93 19.93 -16.19
N LYS A 49 20.43 19.18 -15.22
CA LYS A 49 21.82 18.74 -15.14
C LYS A 49 22.12 17.47 -15.94
N ASN A 50 21.19 17.04 -16.80
CA ASN A 50 21.30 15.81 -17.61
C ASN A 50 21.48 14.52 -16.75
N LEU A 51 21.06 14.54 -15.49
CA LEU A 51 20.98 13.35 -14.65
C LEU A 51 19.66 12.65 -14.94
N VAL A 52 19.74 11.40 -15.40
CA VAL A 52 18.54 10.62 -15.76
C VAL A 52 17.89 10.03 -14.51
N PRO A 53 16.66 10.46 -14.15
CA PRO A 53 15.94 9.86 -13.03
C PRO A 53 15.70 8.37 -13.29
N ASN A 54 15.86 7.54 -12.26
CA ASN A 54 15.56 6.12 -12.34
C ASN A 54 14.16 5.82 -11.76
N THR A 55 13.70 4.56 -11.89
CA THR A 55 12.40 4.11 -11.40
C THR A 55 12.20 4.41 -9.90
N VAL A 56 13.27 4.31 -9.08
CA VAL A 56 13.21 4.63 -7.64
C VAL A 56 12.89 6.11 -7.41
N THR A 57 13.49 7.01 -8.20
CA THR A 57 13.21 8.47 -8.12
C THR A 57 11.75 8.74 -8.46
N TYR A 58 11.24 8.14 -9.54
CA TYR A 58 9.84 8.28 -9.94
C TYR A 58 8.89 7.71 -8.88
N ASN A 59 9.13 6.49 -8.39
CA ASN A 59 8.28 5.85 -7.37
C ASN A 59 8.23 6.67 -6.07
N THR A 60 9.33 7.31 -5.69
CA THR A 60 9.38 8.23 -4.55
C THR A 60 8.47 9.45 -4.76
N LEU A 61 8.48 10.02 -5.97
CA LEU A 61 7.61 11.16 -6.31
C LEU A 61 6.14 10.74 -6.38
N PHE A 62 5.82 9.57 -6.92
CA PHE A 62 4.46 9.04 -6.93
C PHE A 62 3.89 8.89 -5.52
N ASP A 63 4.66 8.33 -4.58
CA ASP A 63 4.27 8.23 -3.17
C ASP A 63 4.05 9.62 -2.54
N GLY A 64 4.97 10.56 -2.76
CA GLY A 64 4.87 11.93 -2.25
C GLY A 64 3.66 12.69 -2.81
N LEU A 65 3.43 12.62 -4.12
CA LEU A 65 2.29 13.25 -4.81
C LEU A 65 0.95 12.65 -4.34
N SER A 66 0.88 11.32 -4.20
CA SER A 66 -0.28 10.61 -3.71
C SER A 66 -0.66 11.04 -2.28
N LYS A 67 0.32 11.09 -1.37
CA LYS A 67 0.13 11.56 0.01
C LYS A 67 -0.28 13.02 0.10
N SER A 68 0.10 13.83 -0.89
CA SER A 68 -0.25 15.26 -0.98
C SER A 68 -1.53 15.51 -1.81
N LYS A 69 -2.28 14.45 -2.13
CA LYS A 69 -3.54 14.48 -2.91
C LYS A 69 -3.39 15.04 -4.34
N ARG A 70 -2.18 15.00 -4.90
CA ARG A 70 -1.87 15.54 -6.24
C ARG A 70 -1.86 14.44 -7.31
N ILE A 71 -2.93 13.65 -7.37
CA ILE A 71 -3.03 12.47 -8.26
C ILE A 71 -2.90 12.84 -9.74
N SER A 72 -3.48 13.97 -10.17
CA SER A 72 -3.37 14.41 -11.57
C SER A 72 -1.91 14.62 -11.97
N ARG A 73 -1.11 15.26 -11.09
CA ARG A 73 0.31 15.46 -11.36
C ARG A 73 1.10 14.13 -11.36
N ALA A 74 0.69 13.18 -10.52
CA ALA A 74 1.27 11.85 -10.52
C ALA A 74 1.01 11.11 -11.84
N LEU A 75 -0.20 11.22 -12.41
CA LEU A 75 -0.52 10.62 -13.70
C LEU A 75 0.23 11.29 -14.86
N GLU A 76 0.35 12.62 -14.86
CA GLU A 76 1.19 13.33 -15.83
C GLU A 76 2.65 12.86 -15.76
N LEU A 77 3.16 12.69 -14.55
CA LEU A 77 4.53 12.20 -14.34
C LEU A 77 4.71 10.73 -14.82
N LEU A 78 3.67 9.89 -14.74
CA LEU A 78 3.69 8.54 -15.31
C LEU A 78 3.83 8.58 -16.84
N VAL A 79 3.09 9.47 -17.50
CA VAL A 79 3.21 9.68 -18.95
C VAL A 79 4.63 10.17 -19.29
N GLU A 80 5.14 11.18 -18.57
CA GLU A 80 6.50 11.68 -18.76
C GLU A 80 7.57 10.59 -18.57
N MET A 81 7.39 9.70 -17.60
CA MET A 81 8.27 8.55 -17.36
C MET A 81 8.31 7.63 -18.58
N HIS A 82 7.15 7.31 -19.12
CA HIS A 82 7.01 6.47 -20.30
C HIS A 82 7.62 7.12 -21.56
N ASP A 83 7.31 8.38 -21.82
CA ASP A 83 7.83 9.16 -22.98
C ASP A 83 9.36 9.26 -22.98
N ARG A 84 9.99 9.14 -21.81
CA ARG A 84 11.45 9.12 -21.66
C ARG A 84 12.06 7.73 -21.72
N GLY A 85 11.29 6.72 -22.08
CA GLY A 85 11.76 5.33 -22.15
C GLY A 85 12.07 4.71 -20.79
N GLN A 86 11.59 5.30 -19.68
CA GLN A 86 11.70 4.70 -18.36
C GLN A 86 10.50 3.77 -18.15
N ALA A 87 10.77 2.49 -18.02
CA ALA A 87 9.71 1.50 -17.82
C ALA A 87 9.10 1.63 -16.42
N ALA A 88 7.79 1.84 -16.36
CA ALA A 88 7.05 1.68 -15.12
C ALA A 88 6.99 0.19 -14.74
N ASP A 89 7.10 -0.10 -13.46
CA ASP A 89 7.05 -1.45 -12.92
C ASP A 89 5.82 -1.65 -12.01
N VAL A 90 5.67 -2.87 -11.48
CA VAL A 90 4.58 -3.20 -10.55
C VAL A 90 4.56 -2.28 -9.32
N VAL A 91 5.71 -1.81 -8.85
CA VAL A 91 5.81 -0.89 -7.70
C VAL A 91 5.27 0.49 -8.07
N THR A 92 5.56 0.95 -9.29
CA THR A 92 5.03 2.21 -9.85
C THR A 92 3.50 2.19 -9.84
N TYR A 93 2.90 1.16 -10.43
CA TYR A 93 1.45 1.03 -10.49
C TYR A 93 0.83 0.87 -9.09
N ASN A 94 1.42 0.06 -8.23
CA ASN A 94 0.94 -0.12 -6.85
C ASN A 94 0.94 1.19 -6.04
N SER A 95 1.96 2.03 -6.18
CA SER A 95 2.03 3.33 -5.52
C SER A 95 0.92 4.28 -5.98
N LEU A 96 0.62 4.28 -7.27
CA LEU A 96 -0.44 5.10 -7.85
C LEU A 96 -1.83 4.57 -7.48
N LEU A 97 -2.06 3.24 -7.54
CA LEU A 97 -3.31 2.60 -7.15
C LEU A 97 -3.65 2.89 -5.67
N ASP A 98 -2.69 2.67 -4.76
CA ASP A 98 -2.84 2.99 -3.34
C ASP A 98 -3.16 4.48 -3.12
N GLY A 99 -2.44 5.35 -3.83
CA GLY A 99 -2.69 6.78 -3.82
C GLY A 99 -4.10 7.16 -4.29
N MET A 100 -4.60 6.56 -5.36
CA MET A 100 -5.94 6.82 -5.88
C MET A 100 -7.03 6.38 -4.91
N PHE A 101 -6.93 5.19 -4.31
CA PHE A 101 -7.89 4.75 -3.31
C PHE A 101 -7.88 5.65 -2.07
N LYS A 102 -6.72 6.03 -1.56
CA LYS A 102 -6.59 6.98 -0.43
C LYS A 102 -7.16 8.36 -0.73
N ASN A 103 -7.20 8.74 -2.00
CA ASN A 103 -7.81 9.99 -2.48
C ASN A 103 -9.26 9.82 -2.98
N GLN A 104 -9.91 8.71 -2.64
CA GLN A 104 -11.31 8.44 -2.96
C GLN A 104 -11.63 8.47 -4.48
N GLN A 105 -10.70 7.97 -5.30
CA GLN A 105 -10.84 7.88 -6.75
C GLN A 105 -10.85 6.41 -7.25
N PRO A 106 -11.75 5.54 -6.77
CA PRO A 106 -11.73 4.11 -7.09
C PRO A 106 -11.88 3.84 -8.58
N ASN A 107 -12.71 4.61 -9.30
CA ASN A 107 -12.91 4.40 -10.73
C ASN A 107 -11.61 4.63 -11.52
N LYS A 108 -10.84 5.66 -11.18
CA LYS A 108 -9.53 5.90 -11.78
C LYS A 108 -8.52 4.81 -11.41
N ALA A 109 -8.59 4.29 -10.17
CA ALA A 109 -7.75 3.17 -9.77
C ALA A 109 -8.02 1.92 -10.62
N PHE A 110 -9.30 1.59 -10.91
CA PHE A 110 -9.63 0.47 -11.79
C PHE A 110 -9.20 0.69 -13.24
N MET A 111 -9.32 1.92 -13.75
CA MET A 111 -8.79 2.26 -15.09
C MET A 111 -7.27 2.04 -15.13
N LEU A 112 -6.55 2.51 -14.13
CA LEU A 112 -5.10 2.33 -14.04
C LEU A 112 -4.71 0.85 -13.88
N PHE A 113 -5.48 0.06 -13.12
CA PHE A 113 -5.28 -1.38 -12.99
C PHE A 113 -5.45 -2.13 -14.32
N ASN A 114 -6.41 -1.71 -15.16
CA ASN A 114 -6.57 -2.28 -16.47
C ASN A 114 -5.42 -1.87 -17.40
N GLN A 115 -5.02 -0.60 -17.38
CA GLN A 115 -3.85 -0.11 -18.12
C GLN A 115 -2.58 -0.88 -17.75
N MET A 116 -2.36 -1.17 -16.47
CA MET A 116 -1.23 -2.00 -15.98
C MET A 116 -1.17 -3.34 -16.73
N LYS A 117 -2.32 -4.02 -16.88
CA LYS A 117 -2.40 -5.31 -17.60
C LYS A 117 -2.20 -5.15 -19.11
N GLU A 118 -2.74 -4.08 -19.71
CA GLU A 118 -2.54 -3.75 -21.11
C GLU A 118 -1.07 -3.46 -21.43
N CYS A 119 -0.33 -2.90 -20.49
CA CYS A 119 1.12 -2.70 -20.57
C CYS A 119 1.94 -3.98 -20.28
N ALA A 120 1.31 -5.15 -20.18
CA ALA A 120 1.93 -6.43 -19.84
C ALA A 120 2.70 -6.41 -18.50
N ILE A 121 2.23 -5.59 -17.54
CA ILE A 121 2.75 -5.57 -16.17
C ILE A 121 1.82 -6.42 -15.31
N ASP A 122 2.30 -7.59 -14.90
CA ASP A 122 1.51 -8.54 -14.13
C ASP A 122 1.22 -8.04 -12.72
N PRO A 123 -0.06 -7.94 -12.32
CA PRO A 123 -0.42 -7.70 -10.92
C PRO A 123 0.15 -8.78 -10.02
N ASN A 124 0.50 -8.44 -8.80
CA ASN A 124 0.92 -9.38 -7.77
C ASN A 124 -0.05 -9.36 -6.58
N ILE A 125 0.16 -10.22 -5.59
CA ILE A 125 -0.69 -10.27 -4.39
C ILE A 125 -0.77 -8.93 -3.65
N HIS A 126 0.28 -8.11 -3.74
CA HIS A 126 0.28 -6.77 -3.16
C HIS A 126 -0.65 -5.83 -3.92
N THR A 127 -0.69 -5.91 -5.26
CA THR A 127 -1.65 -5.18 -6.11
C THR A 127 -3.09 -5.51 -5.71
N TYR A 128 -3.41 -6.80 -5.60
CA TYR A 128 -4.75 -7.22 -5.17
C TYR A 128 -5.09 -6.79 -3.76
N ASN A 129 -4.13 -6.82 -2.83
CA ASN A 129 -4.33 -6.31 -1.47
C ASN A 129 -4.66 -4.81 -1.46
N ILE A 130 -4.06 -4.01 -2.33
CA ILE A 130 -4.39 -2.58 -2.48
C ILE A 130 -5.83 -2.42 -2.98
N LEU A 131 -6.26 -3.19 -3.99
CA LEU A 131 -7.62 -3.14 -4.52
C LEU A 131 -8.65 -3.51 -3.43
N ILE A 132 -8.43 -4.63 -2.75
CA ILE A 132 -9.33 -5.13 -1.70
C ILE A 132 -9.42 -4.12 -0.55
N ASP A 133 -8.29 -3.61 -0.05
CA ASP A 133 -8.23 -2.63 1.04
C ASP A 133 -8.93 -1.32 0.66
N GLY A 134 -8.67 -0.83 -0.56
CA GLY A 134 -9.30 0.37 -1.08
C GLY A 134 -10.82 0.24 -1.22
N LEU A 135 -11.30 -0.91 -1.66
CA LEU A 135 -12.73 -1.22 -1.76
C LEU A 135 -13.39 -1.33 -0.38
N CYS A 136 -12.77 -2.05 0.56
CA CYS A 136 -13.27 -2.15 1.93
C CYS A 136 -13.38 -0.77 2.59
N LYS A 137 -12.36 0.07 2.43
CA LYS A 137 -12.36 1.44 2.97
C LYS A 137 -13.36 2.36 2.28
N GLY A 138 -13.68 2.08 1.04
CA GLY A 138 -14.67 2.82 0.23
C GLY A 138 -16.12 2.33 0.38
N GLY A 139 -16.42 1.41 1.34
CA GLY A 139 -17.75 0.85 1.55
C GLY A 139 -18.22 -0.11 0.45
N ARG A 140 -17.30 -0.61 -0.38
CA ARG A 140 -17.58 -1.53 -1.48
C ARG A 140 -17.16 -2.96 -1.11
N LEU A 141 -17.63 -3.45 0.03
CA LEU A 141 -17.25 -4.75 0.59
C LEU A 141 -17.60 -5.91 -0.36
N ILE A 142 -18.73 -5.84 -1.06
CA ILE A 142 -19.15 -6.87 -2.02
C ILE A 142 -18.08 -7.07 -3.10
N ASP A 143 -17.65 -5.98 -3.73
CA ASP A 143 -16.63 -6.02 -4.78
C ASP A 143 -15.28 -6.52 -4.22
N ALA A 144 -14.96 -6.14 -2.98
CA ALA A 144 -13.76 -6.62 -2.30
C ALA A 144 -13.78 -8.13 -2.07
N LYS A 145 -14.95 -8.69 -1.66
CA LYS A 145 -15.16 -10.12 -1.49
C LYS A 145 -15.05 -10.89 -2.82
N GLU A 146 -15.58 -10.35 -3.90
CA GLU A 146 -15.46 -10.96 -5.23
C GLU A 146 -13.99 -11.06 -5.66
N ILE A 147 -13.23 -9.96 -5.54
CA ILE A 147 -11.79 -9.98 -5.86
C ILE A 147 -11.04 -10.98 -4.97
N PHE A 148 -11.35 -11.03 -3.67
CA PHE A 148 -10.72 -11.97 -2.74
C PHE A 148 -10.99 -13.43 -3.11
N GLN A 149 -12.24 -13.77 -3.48
CA GLN A 149 -12.62 -15.11 -3.90
C GLN A 149 -11.91 -15.53 -5.20
N ASP A 150 -11.75 -14.59 -6.12
CA ASP A 150 -11.11 -14.80 -7.40
C ASP A 150 -9.59 -15.02 -7.31
N LEU A 151 -8.94 -14.65 -6.20
CA LEU A 151 -7.48 -14.79 -6.06
C LEU A 151 -7.00 -16.21 -6.32
N SER A 152 -7.67 -17.20 -5.75
CA SER A 152 -7.29 -18.61 -5.90
C SER A 152 -7.45 -19.10 -7.34
N PHE A 153 -8.50 -18.68 -8.05
CA PHE A 153 -8.71 -19.00 -9.46
C PHE A 153 -7.64 -18.35 -10.36
N LYS A 154 -7.11 -17.22 -9.96
CA LYS A 154 -6.02 -16.52 -10.66
C LYS A 154 -4.63 -17.04 -10.25
N GLY A 155 -4.55 -18.09 -9.42
CA GLY A 155 -3.29 -18.70 -8.98
C GLY A 155 -2.57 -17.95 -7.85
N TYR A 156 -3.22 -16.97 -7.22
CA TYR A 156 -2.67 -16.27 -6.05
C TYR A 156 -3.09 -16.94 -4.77
N ARG A 157 -2.16 -17.07 -3.83
CA ARG A 157 -2.46 -17.57 -2.47
C ARG A 157 -2.63 -16.36 -1.52
N PRO A 158 -3.83 -16.17 -0.94
CA PRO A 158 -4.01 -15.18 0.10
C PRO A 158 -3.04 -15.40 1.26
N ASN A 159 -2.40 -14.35 1.73
CA ASN A 159 -1.53 -14.36 2.90
C ASN A 159 -2.22 -13.70 4.11
N VAL A 160 -1.57 -13.70 5.28
CA VAL A 160 -2.09 -13.11 6.51
C VAL A 160 -2.62 -11.69 6.28
N ARG A 161 -1.87 -10.86 5.54
CA ARG A 161 -2.29 -9.49 5.21
C ARG A 161 -3.57 -9.46 4.39
N THR A 162 -3.71 -10.36 3.40
CA THR A 162 -4.92 -10.45 2.56
C THR A 162 -6.14 -10.77 3.40
N TYR A 163 -6.02 -11.75 4.30
CA TYR A 163 -7.09 -12.10 5.24
C TYR A 163 -7.43 -10.95 6.18
N ASN A 164 -6.42 -10.33 6.80
CA ASN A 164 -6.62 -9.20 7.72
C ASN A 164 -7.36 -8.03 7.07
N ILE A 165 -7.11 -7.75 5.79
CA ILE A 165 -7.82 -6.69 5.05
C ILE A 165 -9.32 -7.00 4.94
N ILE A 166 -9.68 -8.21 4.50
CA ILE A 166 -11.09 -8.60 4.35
C ILE A 166 -11.78 -8.72 5.72
N ILE A 167 -11.12 -9.32 6.71
CA ILE A 167 -11.64 -9.40 8.09
C ILE A 167 -11.93 -8.00 8.63
N ASN A 168 -11.02 -7.06 8.46
CA ASN A 168 -11.25 -5.67 8.87
C ASN A 168 -12.43 -5.03 8.12
N GLY A 169 -12.59 -5.32 6.83
CA GLY A 169 -13.75 -4.87 6.06
C GLY A 169 -15.06 -5.43 6.60
N LEU A 170 -15.11 -6.74 6.89
CA LEU A 170 -16.28 -7.40 7.48
C LEU A 170 -16.62 -6.83 8.86
N CYS A 171 -15.63 -6.68 9.72
CA CYS A 171 -15.79 -6.12 11.06
C CYS A 171 -16.36 -4.69 11.03
N LYS A 172 -15.91 -3.83 10.10
CA LYS A 172 -16.45 -2.47 9.94
C LYS A 172 -17.93 -2.44 9.59
N GLU A 173 -18.38 -3.40 8.77
CA GLU A 173 -19.79 -3.55 8.42
C GLU A 173 -20.60 -4.33 9.47
N GLY A 174 -19.99 -4.75 10.58
CA GLY A 174 -20.63 -5.53 11.65
C GLY A 174 -20.94 -6.97 11.28
N LEU A 175 -20.32 -7.52 10.23
CA LEU A 175 -20.51 -8.89 9.75
C LEU A 175 -19.58 -9.85 10.49
N PHE A 176 -19.76 -9.95 11.82
CA PHE A 176 -18.85 -10.68 12.71
C PHE A 176 -18.85 -12.18 12.49
N GLU A 177 -20.01 -12.77 12.20
CA GLU A 177 -20.09 -14.21 11.91
C GLU A 177 -19.28 -14.57 10.66
N GLU A 178 -19.35 -13.72 9.62
CA GLU A 178 -18.53 -13.91 8.41
C GLU A 178 -17.04 -13.70 8.70
N ALA A 179 -16.68 -12.73 9.55
CA ALA A 179 -15.30 -12.49 9.94
C ALA A 179 -14.71 -13.69 10.70
N LEU A 180 -15.46 -14.29 11.63
CA LEU A 180 -15.07 -15.48 12.38
C LEU A 180 -14.99 -16.72 11.48
N ALA A 181 -15.94 -16.89 10.56
CA ALA A 181 -15.88 -17.96 9.56
C ALA A 181 -14.63 -17.83 8.67
N LEU A 182 -14.27 -16.59 8.31
CA LEU A 182 -13.07 -16.34 7.52
C LEU A 182 -11.78 -16.57 8.30
N LEU A 183 -11.76 -16.27 9.60
CA LEU A 183 -10.66 -16.62 10.52
C LEU A 183 -10.43 -18.14 10.54
N SER A 184 -11.49 -18.93 10.69
CA SER A 184 -11.41 -20.39 10.67
C SER A 184 -10.94 -20.93 9.31
N LYS A 185 -11.41 -20.32 8.21
CA LYS A 185 -10.97 -20.66 6.85
C LYS A 185 -9.49 -20.35 6.62
N MET A 186 -8.98 -19.23 7.18
CA MET A 186 -7.58 -18.83 7.14
C MET A 186 -6.69 -19.92 7.76
N GLU A 187 -7.06 -20.40 8.96
CA GLU A 187 -6.37 -21.49 9.65
C GLU A 187 -6.41 -22.79 8.82
N GLY A 188 -7.57 -23.17 8.31
CA GLY A 188 -7.75 -24.35 7.47
C GLY A 188 -6.95 -24.34 6.18
N ASN A 189 -6.61 -23.17 5.66
CA ASN A 189 -5.75 -22.98 4.49
C ASN A 189 -4.24 -22.91 4.85
N GLY A 190 -3.89 -23.19 6.10
CA GLY A 190 -2.49 -23.15 6.58
C GLY A 190 -1.91 -21.73 6.74
N CYS A 191 -2.78 -20.71 6.73
CA CYS A 191 -2.39 -19.34 6.97
C CYS A 191 -2.69 -19.01 8.43
N LEU A 192 -1.67 -19.01 9.30
CA LEU A 192 -1.87 -18.81 10.74
C LEU A 192 -2.22 -17.33 11.02
N PRO A 193 -3.31 -17.07 11.78
CA PRO A 193 -3.65 -15.74 12.27
C PRO A 193 -2.51 -15.16 13.12
N ASP A 194 -2.28 -13.88 12.99
CA ASP A 194 -1.34 -13.12 13.82
C ASP A 194 -2.07 -12.27 14.88
N ALA A 195 -1.31 -11.57 15.72
CA ALA A 195 -1.88 -10.69 16.73
C ALA A 195 -2.81 -9.63 16.11
N VAL A 196 -2.46 -9.11 14.93
CA VAL A 196 -3.27 -8.10 14.23
C VAL A 196 -4.63 -8.68 13.81
N THR A 197 -4.68 -9.95 13.42
CA THR A 197 -5.94 -10.64 13.07
C THR A 197 -6.91 -10.64 14.26
N PHE A 198 -6.44 -11.09 15.43
CA PHE A 198 -7.26 -11.17 16.64
C PHE A 198 -7.61 -9.78 17.17
N GLU A 199 -6.65 -8.87 17.26
CA GLU A 199 -6.88 -7.49 17.70
C GLU A 199 -7.97 -6.80 16.86
N THR A 200 -7.94 -6.98 15.54
CA THR A 200 -8.92 -6.38 14.63
C THR A 200 -10.34 -6.85 14.96
N ILE A 201 -10.54 -8.16 15.14
CA ILE A 201 -11.87 -8.71 15.41
C ILE A 201 -12.33 -8.33 16.81
N ILE A 202 -11.48 -8.53 17.84
CA ILE A 202 -11.82 -8.27 19.24
C ILE A 202 -12.15 -6.78 19.45
N HIS A 203 -11.35 -5.87 18.88
CA HIS A 203 -11.61 -4.43 18.98
C HIS A 203 -12.97 -4.08 18.36
N ALA A 204 -13.24 -4.58 17.16
CA ALA A 204 -14.51 -4.32 16.48
C ALA A 204 -15.72 -4.89 17.21
N LEU A 205 -15.59 -6.07 17.85
CA LEU A 205 -16.65 -6.67 18.66
C LEU A 205 -16.95 -5.78 19.88
N PHE A 206 -15.94 -5.30 20.61
CA PHE A 206 -16.14 -4.38 21.73
C PHE A 206 -16.73 -3.04 21.30
N GLU A 207 -16.32 -2.49 20.15
CA GLU A 207 -16.91 -1.24 19.63
C GLU A 207 -18.41 -1.36 19.30
N LYS A 208 -18.89 -2.57 19.07
CA LYS A 208 -20.29 -2.85 18.72
C LYS A 208 -21.09 -3.52 19.86
N ASP A 209 -20.52 -3.52 21.08
CA ASP A 209 -21.12 -4.14 22.27
C ASP A 209 -21.36 -5.66 22.17
N GLU A 210 -20.68 -6.36 21.22
CA GLU A 210 -20.73 -7.82 21.08
C GLU A 210 -19.78 -8.52 22.06
N ASN A 211 -19.96 -8.22 23.35
CA ASN A 211 -19.03 -8.59 24.41
C ASN A 211 -18.91 -10.13 24.59
N ASP A 212 -20.01 -10.88 24.44
CA ASP A 212 -20.00 -12.34 24.57
C ASP A 212 -19.12 -13.00 23.49
N MET A 213 -19.21 -12.49 22.26
CA MET A 213 -18.40 -12.98 21.15
C MET A 213 -16.91 -12.62 21.34
N ALA A 214 -16.64 -11.42 21.85
CA ALA A 214 -15.29 -10.97 22.15
C ALA A 214 -14.64 -11.82 23.25
N GLU A 215 -15.38 -12.11 24.34
CA GLU A 215 -14.89 -12.95 25.43
C GLU A 215 -14.61 -14.38 24.96
N LYS A 216 -15.50 -14.96 24.15
CA LYS A 216 -15.30 -16.30 23.58
C LYS A 216 -14.03 -16.35 22.73
N LEU A 217 -13.83 -15.38 21.83
CA LEU A 217 -12.64 -15.31 20.96
C LEU A 217 -11.37 -15.15 21.77
N LEU A 218 -11.39 -14.30 22.84
CA LEU A 218 -10.23 -14.13 23.74
C LEU A 218 -9.87 -15.45 24.44
N ARG A 219 -10.85 -16.19 24.91
CA ARG A 219 -10.62 -17.51 25.56
C ARG A 219 -9.99 -18.51 24.56
N GLU A 220 -10.50 -18.56 23.31
CA GLU A 220 -9.95 -19.42 22.27
C GLU A 220 -8.49 -19.04 21.94
N MET A 221 -8.20 -17.74 21.81
CA MET A 221 -6.85 -17.24 21.59
C MET A 221 -5.90 -17.65 22.74
N MET A 222 -6.31 -17.40 23.99
CA MET A 222 -5.48 -17.76 25.16
C MET A 222 -5.20 -19.27 25.22
N GLY A 223 -6.20 -20.11 24.92
CA GLY A 223 -6.03 -21.56 24.89
C GLY A 223 -5.04 -22.02 23.81
N LYS A 224 -5.05 -21.41 22.63
CA LYS A 224 -4.12 -21.72 21.53
C LYS A 224 -2.66 -21.31 21.86
N TYR A 225 -2.47 -20.13 22.49
CA TYR A 225 -1.12 -19.63 22.79
C TYR A 225 -0.53 -20.23 24.08
N GLN A 226 -1.32 -20.64 25.06
CA GLN A 226 -0.80 -21.34 26.24
C GLN A 226 -0.25 -22.71 25.90
N SER A 227 -0.82 -23.41 24.91
CA SER A 227 -0.29 -24.68 24.45
C SER A 227 1.05 -24.56 23.69
N THR A 228 1.35 -23.37 23.15
CA THR A 228 2.61 -23.12 22.39
C THR A 228 3.78 -22.76 23.33
N VAL A 229 3.52 -22.19 24.49
CA VAL A 229 4.56 -21.82 25.50
C VAL A 229 5.03 -23.01 26.34
N LEU A 230 4.25 -24.10 26.39
CA LEU A 230 4.60 -25.31 27.16
C LEU A 230 5.59 -26.28 26.43
N TYR A 231 6.02 -25.98 25.23
CA TYR A 231 6.94 -26.79 24.43
C TYR A 231 8.26 -26.08 24.07
N VAL A 232 8.63 -25.00 24.78
CA VAL A 232 9.97 -24.36 24.76
C VAL A 232 10.56 -24.44 26.19
#